data_97d4cde4fe64a43059832d214ee447a0
#
_entry.id   97d4cde4fe64a43059832d214ee447a0
#
_cell.length_a   1.000
_cell.length_b   1.000
_cell.length_c   1.000
_cell.angle_alpha   90.00
_cell.angle_beta   90.00
_cell.angle_gamma   90.00
#
_symmetry.space_group_name_H-M   'P 1'
#
loop_
_entity.id
_entity.type
_entity.pdbx_description
1 polymer ?
#
loop_
_entity_poly.entity_id
_entity_poly.type
_entity_poly.pdbx_seq_one_letter_code
_entity_poly.pdbx_strand_id
1 'polypeptide(L)'
;MTDKPDFRELVGDDLEAEEHARLGHVHDLLVAAGPPPELPPVLLEPSAEPTGHHVIGLPRRRAGALLALAATIALVALVAGYAVGRKGNERFSSVGAVKMHGTAAAPRATGTISVGERDPSGNWPLKLVVNKLPALPRHAYYEMFLTRNGKPAASCGTFAAGNKTVTVRLNVPYNTRRYDGWVVTRHVRHSNTQPVVLTTF
;
A
#
# COMPACT_ATOMS: atom_id res chain seq x y z
N MET A 1 0.18 48.15 -3.69
CA MET A 1 -1.24 47.71 -3.83
C MET A 1 -1.15 46.31 -4.42
N THR A 2 -1.28 45.31 -3.58
CA THR A 2 -1.31 43.91 -4.04
C THR A 2 -2.70 43.64 -4.57
N ASP A 3 -2.79 43.41 -5.87
CA ASP A 3 -4.05 43.13 -6.56
C ASP A 3 -4.63 41.83 -5.96
N LYS A 4 -5.85 41.90 -5.43
CA LYS A 4 -6.53 40.76 -4.83
C LYS A 4 -6.90 39.82 -5.97
N PRO A 5 -6.41 38.56 -6.01
CA PRO A 5 -6.76 37.66 -7.10
C PRO A 5 -8.28 37.41 -7.14
N ASP A 6 -8.85 37.51 -8.33
CA ASP A 6 -10.28 37.27 -8.54
C ASP A 6 -10.55 35.76 -8.46
N PHE A 7 -11.44 35.35 -7.53
CA PHE A 7 -11.81 33.96 -7.34
C PHE A 7 -12.34 33.28 -8.61
N ARG A 8 -13.09 34.01 -9.46
CA ARG A 8 -13.62 33.46 -10.70
C ARG A 8 -12.53 33.19 -11.74
N GLU A 9 -11.50 34.00 -11.76
CA GLU A 9 -10.35 33.79 -12.66
C GLU A 9 -9.52 32.54 -12.26
N LEU A 10 -9.49 32.22 -10.98
CA LEU A 10 -8.75 31.08 -10.45
C LEU A 10 -9.47 29.74 -10.64
N VAL A 11 -10.78 29.72 -10.58
CA VAL A 11 -11.57 28.47 -10.47
C VAL A 11 -12.37 28.17 -11.74
N GLY A 12 -12.65 29.17 -12.60
CA GLY A 12 -13.48 29.02 -13.79
C GLY A 12 -14.98 28.96 -13.48
N ASP A 13 -15.80 28.90 -14.53
CA ASP A 13 -17.28 28.95 -14.43
C ASP A 13 -17.93 27.54 -14.48
N ASP A 14 -17.16 26.45 -14.56
CA ASP A 14 -17.65 25.08 -14.81
C ASP A 14 -18.09 24.32 -13.54
N LEU A 15 -18.10 24.97 -12.36
CA LEU A 15 -18.41 24.33 -11.09
C LEU A 15 -19.90 24.41 -10.73
N GLU A 16 -20.40 23.39 -10.04
CA GLU A 16 -21.73 23.43 -9.44
C GLU A 16 -21.83 24.52 -8.34
N ALA A 17 -23.03 25.10 -8.19
CA ALA A 17 -23.25 26.25 -7.32
C ALA A 17 -22.85 25.99 -5.85
N GLU A 18 -23.05 24.77 -5.35
CA GLU A 18 -22.69 24.37 -3.98
C GLU A 18 -21.17 24.28 -3.80
N GLU A 19 -20.48 23.74 -4.78
CA GLU A 19 -19.01 23.62 -4.77
C GLU A 19 -18.35 24.98 -4.93
N HIS A 20 -18.91 25.84 -5.80
CA HIS A 20 -18.47 27.22 -5.97
C HIS A 20 -18.59 28.02 -4.65
N ALA A 21 -19.69 27.88 -3.91
CA ALA A 21 -19.88 28.52 -2.62
C ALA A 21 -18.87 28.03 -1.56
N ARG A 22 -18.59 26.72 -1.53
CA ARG A 22 -17.62 26.12 -0.61
C ARG A 22 -16.19 26.60 -0.90
N LEU A 23 -15.78 26.61 -2.15
CA LEU A 23 -14.46 27.08 -2.56
C LEU A 23 -14.30 28.59 -2.36
N GLY A 24 -15.35 29.36 -2.58
CA GLY A 24 -15.38 30.79 -2.28
C GLY A 24 -15.10 31.09 -0.81
N HIS A 25 -15.71 30.33 0.09
CA HIS A 25 -15.42 30.47 1.52
C HIS A 25 -13.95 30.17 1.88
N VAL A 26 -13.37 29.12 1.27
CA VAL A 26 -11.94 28.80 1.48
C VAL A 26 -11.04 29.92 0.92
N HIS A 27 -11.36 30.44 -0.26
CA HIS A 27 -10.65 31.57 -0.86
C HIS A 27 -10.65 32.79 0.05
N ASP A 28 -11.81 33.15 0.62
CA ASP A 28 -11.95 34.29 1.53
C ASP A 28 -11.10 34.08 2.81
N LEU A 29 -11.03 32.86 3.34
CA LEU A 29 -10.16 32.55 4.48
C LEU A 29 -8.68 32.70 4.11
N LEU A 30 -8.25 32.25 2.92
CA LEU A 30 -6.87 32.41 2.47
C LEU A 30 -6.51 33.88 2.26
N VAL A 31 -7.42 34.66 1.67
CA VAL A 31 -7.23 36.12 1.51
C VAL A 31 -7.16 36.82 2.87
N ALA A 32 -7.99 36.40 3.83
CA ALA A 32 -7.96 36.95 5.22
C ALA A 32 -6.68 36.59 5.96
N ALA A 33 -6.08 35.43 5.68
CA ALA A 33 -4.80 35.03 6.24
C ALA A 33 -3.63 35.91 5.79
N GLY A 34 -3.78 36.59 4.64
CA GLY A 34 -2.77 37.49 4.08
C GLY A 34 -1.61 36.77 3.37
N PRO A 35 -0.68 37.53 2.80
CA PRO A 35 0.49 36.96 2.17
C PRO A 35 1.37 36.23 3.18
N PRO A 36 2.08 35.18 2.75
CA PRO A 36 3.01 34.47 3.64
C PRO A 36 4.07 35.44 4.17
N PRO A 37 4.57 35.22 5.40
CA PRO A 37 5.60 36.07 5.97
C PRO A 37 6.86 36.06 5.07
N GLU A 38 7.52 37.21 4.99
CA GLU A 38 8.78 37.32 4.25
C GLU A 38 9.80 36.34 4.80
N LEU A 39 10.46 35.63 3.88
CA LEU A 39 11.52 34.70 4.26
C LEU A 39 12.68 35.47 4.92
N PRO A 40 13.22 35.01 6.04
CA PRO A 40 14.40 35.61 6.64
C PRO A 40 15.53 35.70 5.61
N PRO A 41 16.32 36.81 5.59
CA PRO A 41 17.42 36.99 4.64
C PRO A 41 18.41 35.82 4.58
N VAL A 42 18.59 35.13 5.68
CA VAL A 42 19.45 33.92 5.83
C VAL A 42 19.01 32.76 4.94
N LEU A 43 17.71 32.69 4.58
CA LEU A 43 17.19 31.67 3.69
C LEU A 43 17.19 32.08 2.20
N LEU A 44 17.41 33.38 1.93
CA LEU A 44 17.52 33.92 0.58
C LEU A 44 18.95 33.92 0.08
N GLU A 45 19.94 33.89 0.98
CA GLU A 45 21.33 33.76 0.59
C GLU A 45 21.61 32.27 0.29
N PRO A 46 22.11 31.95 -0.93
CA PRO A 46 22.61 30.61 -1.16
C PRO A 46 23.70 30.35 -0.12
N SER A 47 23.54 29.30 0.69
CA SER A 47 24.51 28.88 1.69
C SER A 47 25.89 28.89 1.03
N ALA A 48 26.72 29.86 1.38
CA ALA A 48 28.10 29.88 0.87
C ALA A 48 28.69 28.52 1.21
N GLU A 49 28.96 27.72 0.19
CA GLU A 49 29.67 26.47 0.40
C GLU A 49 30.89 26.77 1.23
N PRO A 50 31.13 26.06 2.32
CA PRO A 50 32.34 26.27 3.10
C PRO A 50 33.53 25.94 2.18
N THR A 51 34.06 26.95 1.54
CA THR A 51 35.37 26.91 0.81
C THR A 51 36.46 26.69 1.83
N GLY A 52 36.56 25.46 2.28
CA GLY A 52 37.54 25.04 3.24
C GLY A 52 37.52 23.54 3.41
N HIS A 53 37.59 22.79 2.30
CA HIS A 53 37.99 21.40 2.38
C HIS A 53 39.46 21.37 2.84
N HIS A 54 39.68 21.42 4.15
CA HIS A 54 40.89 20.92 4.73
C HIS A 54 40.99 19.45 4.36
N VAL A 55 41.53 19.16 3.20
CA VAL A 55 41.91 17.80 2.82
C VAL A 55 43.02 17.38 3.79
N ILE A 56 42.62 16.80 4.92
CA ILE A 56 43.54 16.12 5.81
C ILE A 56 44.07 14.94 4.99
N GLY A 57 45.25 15.10 4.43
CA GLY A 57 45.94 14.05 3.69
C GLY A 57 46.27 12.88 4.60
N LEU A 58 45.29 11.97 4.75
CA LEU A 58 45.51 10.71 5.46
C LEU A 58 46.61 9.92 4.74
N PRO A 59 47.66 9.46 5.44
CA PRO A 59 48.72 8.68 4.82
C PRO A 59 48.07 7.47 4.12
N ARG A 60 48.44 7.27 2.83
CA ARG A 60 47.80 6.25 1.93
C ARG A 60 47.64 4.87 2.56
N ARG A 61 48.49 4.45 3.50
CA ARG A 61 48.38 3.18 4.21
C ARG A 61 47.23 3.11 5.20
N ARG A 62 46.82 4.25 5.81
CA ARG A 62 45.68 4.33 6.74
C ARG A 62 44.35 4.48 6.01
N ALA A 63 44.34 5.10 4.84
CA ALA A 63 43.14 5.21 4.00
C ALA A 63 42.62 3.82 3.54
N GLY A 64 43.53 2.91 3.17
CA GLY A 64 43.18 1.55 2.80
C GLY A 64 42.55 0.75 3.97
N ALA A 65 43.09 0.90 5.17
CA ALA A 65 42.56 0.24 6.37
C ALA A 65 41.15 0.77 6.76
N LEU A 66 40.94 2.08 6.62
CA LEU A 66 39.63 2.69 6.90
C LEU A 66 38.57 2.27 5.86
N LEU A 67 38.97 2.18 4.58
CA LEU A 67 38.07 1.68 3.52
C LEU A 67 37.71 0.21 3.73
N ALA A 68 38.68 -0.62 4.13
CA ALA A 68 38.42 -2.03 4.46
C ALA A 68 37.49 -2.17 5.66
N LEU A 69 37.64 -1.34 6.70
CA LEU A 69 36.75 -1.32 7.87
C LEU A 69 35.34 -0.87 7.49
N ALA A 70 35.22 0.19 6.67
CA ALA A 70 33.92 0.65 6.20
C ALA A 70 33.19 -0.41 5.35
N ALA A 71 33.93 -1.11 4.48
CA ALA A 71 33.36 -2.18 3.65
C ALA A 71 32.88 -3.37 4.50
N THR A 72 33.63 -3.75 5.55
CA THR A 72 33.21 -4.83 6.46
C THR A 72 31.97 -4.45 7.26
N ILE A 73 31.88 -3.23 7.78
CA ILE A 73 30.69 -2.74 8.49
C ILE A 73 29.47 -2.71 7.56
N ALA A 74 29.63 -2.23 6.32
CA ALA A 74 28.56 -2.22 5.34
C ALA A 74 28.08 -3.63 5.00
N LEU A 75 29.00 -4.59 4.84
CA LEU A 75 28.65 -5.97 4.55
C LEU A 75 27.92 -6.63 5.72
N VAL A 76 28.37 -6.42 6.95
CA VAL A 76 27.71 -6.92 8.16
C VAL A 76 26.31 -6.32 8.32
N ALA A 77 26.17 -5.01 8.09
CA ALA A 77 24.87 -4.32 8.14
C ALA A 77 23.92 -4.85 7.07
N LEU A 78 24.41 -5.11 5.85
CA LEU A 78 23.62 -5.66 4.76
C LEU A 78 23.15 -7.08 5.06
N VAL A 79 24.02 -7.96 5.58
CA VAL A 79 23.69 -9.33 5.96
C VAL A 79 22.70 -9.33 7.14
N ALA A 80 22.94 -8.51 8.17
CA ALA A 80 22.06 -8.36 9.31
C ALA A 80 20.69 -7.81 8.89
N GLY A 81 20.66 -6.77 8.08
CA GLY A 81 19.43 -6.18 7.53
C GLY A 81 18.65 -7.17 6.68
N TYR A 82 19.32 -7.96 5.84
CA TYR A 82 18.70 -9.02 5.05
C TYR A 82 18.13 -10.14 5.93
N ALA A 83 18.86 -10.59 6.96
CA ALA A 83 18.42 -11.63 7.89
C ALA A 83 17.21 -11.17 8.73
N VAL A 84 17.23 -9.92 9.23
CA VAL A 84 16.11 -9.31 9.96
C VAL A 84 14.90 -9.08 9.05
N GLY A 85 15.12 -8.57 7.84
CA GLY A 85 14.06 -8.37 6.85
C GLY A 85 13.37 -9.67 6.44
N ARG A 86 14.15 -10.75 6.31
CA ARG A 86 13.62 -12.10 6.00
C ARG A 86 12.82 -12.69 7.16
N LYS A 87 13.27 -12.52 8.41
CA LYS A 87 12.55 -12.96 9.62
C LYS A 87 11.25 -12.18 9.88
N GLY A 88 11.19 -10.90 9.55
CA GLY A 88 9.97 -10.09 9.65
C GLY A 88 8.83 -10.60 8.76
N ASN A 89 9.16 -11.37 7.72
CA ASN A 89 8.20 -11.91 6.77
C ASN A 89 7.58 -13.26 7.18
N GLU A 90 8.11 -13.93 8.21
CA GLU A 90 7.73 -15.30 8.58
C GLU A 90 6.78 -15.40 9.79
N ARG A 91 6.61 -14.33 10.56
CA ARG A 91 5.78 -14.36 11.78
C ARG A 91 4.32 -14.00 11.50
N PHE A 92 3.66 -14.81 10.68
CA PHE A 92 2.20 -14.80 10.64
C PHE A 92 1.67 -15.77 11.69
N SER A 93 1.33 -15.25 12.88
CA SER A 93 0.66 -16.04 13.91
C SER A 93 -0.81 -16.22 13.50
N SER A 94 -1.19 -17.44 13.16
CA SER A 94 -2.54 -17.77 12.73
C SER A 94 -3.36 -18.24 13.92
N VAL A 95 -4.50 -17.59 14.15
CA VAL A 95 -5.50 -18.03 15.14
C VAL A 95 -6.52 -19.02 14.56
N GLY A 96 -6.50 -19.22 13.25
CA GLY A 96 -7.37 -20.19 12.57
C GLY A 96 -7.05 -20.29 11.09
N ALA A 97 -7.35 -21.45 10.51
CA ALA A 97 -7.23 -21.68 9.09
C ALA A 97 -8.49 -22.36 8.54
N VAL A 98 -8.98 -21.86 7.39
CA VAL A 98 -10.16 -22.38 6.71
C VAL A 98 -9.77 -22.81 5.29
N LYS A 99 -10.20 -24.00 4.88
CA LYS A 99 -10.00 -24.50 3.51
C LYS A 99 -11.06 -23.94 2.57
N MET A 100 -10.64 -23.66 1.34
CA MET A 100 -11.52 -23.26 0.24
C MET A 100 -11.47 -24.30 -0.87
N HIS A 101 -12.61 -24.51 -1.49
CA HIS A 101 -12.80 -25.47 -2.58
C HIS A 101 -13.09 -24.73 -3.89
N GLY A 102 -12.64 -25.32 -4.98
CA GLY A 102 -12.96 -24.84 -6.34
C GLY A 102 -14.43 -25.03 -6.67
N THR A 103 -15.00 -24.05 -7.35
CA THR A 103 -16.36 -24.12 -7.89
C THR A 103 -16.35 -24.69 -9.32
N ALA A 104 -17.53 -24.77 -9.95
CA ALA A 104 -17.63 -25.16 -11.36
C ALA A 104 -16.76 -24.28 -12.30
N ALA A 105 -16.52 -23.02 -11.95
CA ALA A 105 -15.67 -22.12 -12.71
C ALA A 105 -14.16 -22.42 -12.58
N ALA A 106 -13.74 -23.16 -11.56
CA ALA A 106 -12.36 -23.56 -11.30
C ALA A 106 -12.28 -24.85 -10.46
N PRO A 107 -12.73 -26.00 -10.98
CA PRO A 107 -12.96 -27.22 -10.18
C PRO A 107 -11.68 -27.83 -9.58
N ARG A 108 -10.51 -27.49 -10.11
CA ARG A 108 -9.21 -27.96 -9.59
C ARG A 108 -8.53 -26.97 -8.68
N ALA A 109 -9.12 -25.77 -8.50
CA ALA A 109 -8.55 -24.75 -7.61
C ALA A 109 -8.75 -25.15 -6.14
N THR A 110 -7.78 -24.83 -5.33
CA THR A 110 -7.85 -24.98 -3.88
C THR A 110 -7.28 -23.73 -3.21
N GLY A 111 -7.73 -23.45 -2.02
CA GLY A 111 -7.21 -22.36 -1.22
C GLY A 111 -7.20 -22.69 0.27
N THR A 112 -6.41 -21.93 1.01
CA THR A 112 -6.43 -21.93 2.47
C THR A 112 -6.29 -20.50 2.93
N ILE A 113 -7.23 -20.04 3.74
CA ILE A 113 -7.17 -18.75 4.42
C ILE A 113 -6.73 -18.99 5.84
N SER A 114 -5.70 -18.30 6.27
CA SER A 114 -5.30 -18.23 7.66
C SER A 114 -5.57 -16.82 8.17
N VAL A 115 -6.23 -16.71 9.32
CA VAL A 115 -6.57 -15.45 9.98
C VAL A 115 -5.58 -15.23 11.11
N GLY A 116 -4.91 -14.09 11.14
CA GLY A 116 -4.02 -13.71 12.21
C GLY A 116 -4.74 -13.00 13.36
N GLU A 117 -4.00 -12.72 14.43
CA GLU A 117 -4.48 -11.86 15.51
C GLU A 117 -4.69 -10.43 15.03
N ARG A 118 -5.62 -9.73 15.67
CA ARG A 118 -5.87 -8.33 15.39
C ARG A 118 -4.63 -7.50 15.69
N ASP A 119 -4.20 -6.70 14.72
CA ASP A 119 -3.04 -5.84 14.85
C ASP A 119 -3.36 -4.59 15.73
N PRO A 120 -2.35 -3.83 16.19
CA PRO A 120 -2.56 -2.61 16.98
C PRO A 120 -3.36 -1.53 16.24
N SER A 121 -3.38 -1.55 14.91
CA SER A 121 -4.18 -0.64 14.06
C SER A 121 -5.64 -1.07 13.94
N GLY A 122 -5.99 -2.21 14.53
CA GLY A 122 -7.35 -2.73 14.53
C GLY A 122 -7.71 -3.61 13.35
N ASN A 123 -6.76 -3.92 12.47
CA ASN A 123 -6.97 -4.77 11.31
C ASN A 123 -6.73 -6.26 11.64
N TRP A 124 -7.32 -7.12 10.82
CA TRP A 124 -7.10 -8.56 10.86
C TRP A 124 -6.21 -8.96 9.69
N PRO A 125 -4.94 -9.36 9.94
CA PRO A 125 -4.09 -9.85 8.89
C PRO A 125 -4.57 -11.21 8.40
N LEU A 126 -4.62 -11.38 7.09
CA LEU A 126 -5.03 -12.60 6.41
C LEU A 126 -3.90 -13.12 5.54
N LYS A 127 -3.70 -14.42 5.54
CA LYS A 127 -2.81 -15.11 4.61
C LYS A 127 -3.64 -16.09 3.79
N LEU A 128 -3.80 -15.78 2.51
CA LEU A 128 -4.46 -16.65 1.54
C LEU A 128 -3.40 -17.38 0.72
N VAL A 129 -3.43 -18.69 0.75
CA VAL A 129 -2.63 -19.55 -0.14
C VAL A 129 -3.58 -20.17 -1.16
N VAL A 130 -3.37 -19.88 -2.43
CA VAL A 130 -4.18 -20.43 -3.54
C VAL A 130 -3.34 -21.29 -4.45
N ASN A 131 -3.98 -22.30 -5.03
CA ASN A 131 -3.33 -23.25 -5.92
C ASN A 131 -4.25 -23.55 -7.11
N LYS A 132 -3.67 -23.73 -8.29
CA LYS A 132 -4.35 -24.12 -9.55
C LYS A 132 -5.53 -23.21 -9.92
N LEU A 133 -5.45 -21.91 -9.62
CA LEU A 133 -6.39 -20.96 -10.20
C LEU A 133 -6.17 -20.84 -11.71
N PRO A 134 -7.24 -20.63 -12.50
CA PRO A 134 -7.12 -20.35 -13.93
C PRO A 134 -6.20 -19.15 -14.21
N ALA A 135 -5.48 -19.18 -15.30
CA ALA A 135 -4.69 -18.03 -15.72
C ALA A 135 -5.62 -16.84 -16.02
N LEU A 136 -5.17 -15.66 -15.62
CA LEU A 136 -5.90 -14.43 -15.87
C LEU A 136 -5.54 -13.84 -17.23
N PRO A 137 -6.53 -13.41 -18.04
CA PRO A 137 -6.26 -12.57 -19.20
C PRO A 137 -5.72 -11.19 -18.78
N ARG A 138 -5.25 -10.41 -19.78
CA ARG A 138 -4.80 -9.04 -19.49
C ARG A 138 -5.91 -8.21 -18.82
N HIS A 139 -5.53 -7.42 -17.83
CA HIS A 139 -6.45 -6.55 -17.07
C HIS A 139 -7.55 -7.30 -16.29
N ALA A 140 -7.34 -8.57 -15.98
CA ALA A 140 -8.18 -9.33 -15.08
C ALA A 140 -7.49 -9.50 -13.72
N TYR A 141 -8.29 -9.71 -12.69
CA TYR A 141 -7.81 -9.94 -11.31
C TYR A 141 -8.77 -10.86 -10.57
N TYR A 142 -8.30 -11.39 -9.46
CA TYR A 142 -9.11 -12.06 -8.45
C TYR A 142 -9.40 -11.10 -7.31
N GLU A 143 -10.59 -11.21 -6.74
CA GLU A 143 -10.97 -10.46 -5.55
C GLU A 143 -11.53 -11.40 -4.50
N MET A 144 -11.09 -11.22 -3.26
CA MET A 144 -11.56 -12.00 -2.12
C MET A 144 -12.57 -11.20 -1.34
N PHE A 145 -13.68 -11.86 -0.99
CA PHE A 145 -14.75 -11.30 -0.18
C PHE A 145 -15.04 -12.15 1.05
N LEU A 146 -15.43 -11.46 2.12
CA LEU A 146 -16.20 -12.04 3.20
C LEU A 146 -17.66 -12.19 2.74
N THR A 147 -18.32 -13.26 3.16
CA THR A 147 -19.70 -13.52 2.79
C THR A 147 -20.68 -13.30 3.93
N ARG A 148 -21.91 -12.96 3.58
CA ARG A 148 -23.06 -12.95 4.48
C ARG A 148 -24.24 -13.60 3.78
N ASN A 149 -24.81 -14.63 4.40
CA ASN A 149 -25.84 -15.49 3.80
C ASN A 149 -25.38 -16.06 2.43
N GLY A 150 -24.11 -16.48 2.35
CA GLY A 150 -23.50 -17.05 1.16
C GLY A 150 -23.23 -16.05 0.02
N LYS A 151 -23.48 -14.74 0.21
CA LYS A 151 -23.27 -13.70 -0.81
C LYS A 151 -22.06 -12.82 -0.46
N PRO A 152 -21.29 -12.35 -1.45
CA PRO A 152 -20.20 -11.37 -1.21
C PRO A 152 -20.74 -10.14 -0.48
N ALA A 153 -20.11 -9.75 0.63
CA ALA A 153 -20.59 -8.68 1.50
C ALA A 153 -19.51 -7.63 1.79
N ALA A 154 -18.22 -8.02 1.94
CA ALA A 154 -17.15 -7.10 2.20
C ALA A 154 -15.89 -7.53 1.45
N SER A 155 -15.29 -6.62 0.68
CA SER A 155 -14.04 -6.86 -0.05
C SER A 155 -12.86 -6.93 0.91
N CYS A 156 -12.02 -7.95 0.73
CA CYS A 156 -10.79 -8.12 1.49
C CYS A 156 -9.57 -7.66 0.70
N GLY A 157 -9.69 -7.52 -0.60
CA GLY A 157 -8.65 -7.07 -1.50
C GLY A 157 -8.55 -7.89 -2.78
N THR A 158 -7.72 -7.39 -3.69
CA THR A 158 -7.52 -7.95 -5.02
C THR A 158 -6.12 -8.54 -5.17
N PHE A 159 -5.98 -9.54 -6.05
CA PHE A 159 -4.69 -10.16 -6.32
C PHE A 159 -4.66 -10.78 -7.73
N ALA A 160 -3.45 -11.03 -8.22
CA ALA A 160 -3.24 -11.81 -9.42
C ALA A 160 -2.67 -13.18 -9.05
N ALA A 161 -3.18 -14.20 -9.69
CA ALA A 161 -2.70 -15.57 -9.53
C ALA A 161 -2.89 -16.35 -10.85
N GLY A 162 -2.29 -17.50 -10.93
CA GLY A 162 -2.40 -18.41 -12.07
C GLY A 162 -2.28 -19.85 -11.61
N ASN A 163 -1.85 -20.73 -12.49
CA ASN A 163 -1.77 -22.17 -12.23
C ASN A 163 -0.75 -22.59 -11.13
N LYS A 164 0.13 -21.68 -10.72
CA LYS A 164 1.11 -21.93 -9.66
C LYS A 164 0.52 -21.59 -8.29
N THR A 165 1.13 -22.13 -7.23
CA THR A 165 0.80 -21.73 -5.86
C THR A 165 1.22 -20.29 -5.62
N VAL A 166 0.28 -19.48 -5.13
CA VAL A 166 0.49 -18.07 -4.80
C VAL A 166 0.08 -17.83 -3.34
N THR A 167 0.91 -17.12 -2.61
CA THR A 167 0.59 -16.65 -1.27
C THR A 167 0.30 -15.16 -1.33
N VAL A 168 -0.89 -14.79 -0.86
CA VAL A 168 -1.37 -13.40 -0.81
C VAL A 168 -1.51 -13.01 0.66
N ARG A 169 -1.04 -11.83 1.02
CA ARG A 169 -1.27 -11.22 2.33
C ARG A 169 -2.23 -10.06 2.19
N LEU A 170 -3.25 -10.06 3.01
CA LEU A 170 -4.31 -9.06 3.02
C LEU A 170 -4.51 -8.57 4.45
N ASN A 171 -5.00 -7.35 4.60
CA ASN A 171 -5.41 -6.79 5.88
C ASN A 171 -6.83 -6.28 5.75
N VAL A 172 -7.69 -6.67 6.69
CA VAL A 172 -9.09 -6.25 6.67
C VAL A 172 -9.47 -5.56 7.98
N PRO A 173 -10.18 -4.42 7.91
CA PRO A 173 -10.66 -3.70 9.09
C PRO A 173 -11.93 -4.32 9.69
N TYR A 174 -12.47 -5.36 9.04
CA TYR A 174 -13.74 -5.96 9.43
C TYR A 174 -13.56 -7.04 10.49
N ASN A 175 -14.50 -7.12 11.43
CA ASN A 175 -14.57 -8.25 12.33
C ASN A 175 -15.04 -9.50 11.57
N THR A 176 -14.08 -10.38 11.24
CA THR A 176 -14.30 -11.60 10.44
C THR A 176 -15.32 -12.55 11.04
N ARG A 177 -15.54 -12.51 12.37
CA ARG A 177 -16.55 -13.35 13.08
C ARG A 177 -18.00 -13.00 12.77
N ARG A 178 -18.25 -11.85 12.12
CA ARG A 178 -19.62 -11.43 11.73
C ARG A 178 -20.02 -11.94 10.36
N TYR A 179 -19.19 -12.73 9.72
CA TYR A 179 -19.37 -13.26 8.39
C TYR A 179 -19.39 -14.79 8.43
N ASP A 180 -20.09 -15.40 7.50
CA ASP A 180 -20.34 -16.83 7.45
C ASP A 180 -19.33 -17.61 6.58
N GLY A 181 -18.56 -16.93 5.75
CA GLY A 181 -17.56 -17.58 4.91
C GLY A 181 -16.77 -16.63 4.04
N TRP A 182 -16.11 -17.21 3.05
CA TRP A 182 -15.19 -16.55 2.16
C TRP A 182 -15.41 -17.02 0.73
N VAL A 183 -15.32 -16.10 -0.21
CA VAL A 183 -15.33 -16.40 -1.63
C VAL A 183 -14.24 -15.63 -2.35
N VAL A 184 -13.75 -16.22 -3.45
CA VAL A 184 -12.88 -15.54 -4.42
C VAL A 184 -13.61 -15.48 -5.74
N THR A 185 -13.75 -14.31 -6.31
CA THR A 185 -14.35 -14.05 -7.60
C THR A 185 -13.28 -13.68 -8.63
N ARG A 186 -13.56 -13.95 -9.90
CA ARG A 186 -12.71 -13.54 -11.01
C ARG A 186 -13.35 -12.36 -11.73
N HIS A 187 -12.62 -11.26 -11.81
CA HIS A 187 -13.00 -10.06 -12.53
C HIS A 187 -12.28 -9.99 -13.86
N VAL A 188 -13.03 -9.85 -14.94
CA VAL A 188 -12.50 -9.64 -16.29
C VAL A 188 -13.07 -8.33 -16.81
N ARG A 189 -12.22 -7.48 -17.36
CA ARG A 189 -12.63 -6.20 -17.94
C ARG A 189 -13.70 -6.42 -19.00
N HIS A 190 -14.76 -5.60 -18.96
CA HIS A 190 -15.92 -5.68 -19.85
C HIS A 190 -16.79 -6.95 -19.71
N SER A 191 -16.64 -7.72 -18.66
CA SER A 191 -17.55 -8.83 -18.33
C SER A 191 -18.49 -8.42 -17.22
N ASN A 192 -19.78 -8.58 -17.44
CA ASN A 192 -20.80 -8.36 -16.40
C ASN A 192 -20.90 -9.55 -15.42
N THR A 193 -20.22 -10.65 -15.70
CA THR A 193 -20.20 -11.85 -14.87
C THR A 193 -18.93 -11.93 -14.07
N GLN A 194 -19.05 -12.09 -12.77
CA GLN A 194 -17.95 -12.27 -11.82
C GLN A 194 -18.07 -13.67 -11.19
N PRO A 195 -17.62 -14.73 -11.90
CA PRO A 195 -17.79 -16.08 -11.40
C PRO A 195 -17.00 -16.28 -10.10
N VAL A 196 -17.64 -16.92 -9.13
CA VAL A 196 -16.97 -17.41 -7.93
C VAL A 196 -16.07 -18.58 -8.35
N VAL A 197 -14.80 -18.53 -7.99
CA VAL A 197 -13.80 -19.56 -8.33
C VAL A 197 -13.38 -20.40 -7.12
N LEU A 198 -13.45 -19.83 -5.91
CA LEU A 198 -13.20 -20.51 -4.64
C LEU A 198 -14.26 -20.13 -3.63
N THR A 199 -14.64 -21.09 -2.79
CA THR A 199 -15.60 -20.89 -1.70
C THR A 199 -15.23 -21.72 -0.47
N THR A 200 -15.74 -21.34 0.71
CA THR A 200 -15.60 -22.09 1.96
C THR A 200 -16.83 -22.96 2.28
N PHE A 201 -17.87 -22.92 1.47
CA PHE A 201 -19.11 -23.69 1.61
C PHE A 201 -19.49 -24.39 0.31
#